data_ce2139cc730f311ae04ebe212eb4eb60
#
_entry.id   ce2139cc730f311ae04ebe212eb4eb60
#
_cell.length_a   1.000
_cell.length_b   1.000
_cell.length_c   1.000
_cell.angle_alpha   90.00
_cell.angle_beta   90.00
_cell.angle_gamma   90.00
#
_symmetry.space_group_name_H-M   'P 1'
#
loop_
_entity.id
_entity.type
_entity.pdbx_description
1 polymer ?
#
loop_
_entity_poly.entity_id
_entity_poly.type
_entity_poly.pdbx_seq_one_letter_code
_entity_poly.pdbx_strand_id
1 'polypeptide(L)'
;RFTFWNYIIMRLAVGAVIYFLPSETREGSFIGYLISFMVLFITTGIGNGSTFRMIPIIFKTVLERQHPNRVGTEPLFAEIRKESAAVVGFTSAIAAYGAFFIPKMFGSGLGVYGTFIALIVYYLVCIVLTWWYYSRGNAEYPC
;
A
#
# COMPACT_ATOMS: atom_id res chain seq x y z
N ARG A 1 -11.22 0.05 6.21
CA ARG A 1 -11.17 1.51 6.60
C ARG A 1 -9.76 1.94 7.06
N PHE A 2 -9.06 1.10 7.80
CA PHE A 2 -7.71 1.42 8.30
C PHE A 2 -6.70 1.69 7.16
N THR A 3 -6.66 0.83 6.16
CA THR A 3 -5.76 0.96 4.99
C THR A 3 -6.00 2.25 4.21
N PHE A 4 -7.27 2.67 4.08
CA PHE A 4 -7.64 3.93 3.43
C PHE A 4 -7.03 5.16 4.15
N TRP A 5 -7.18 5.23 5.47
CA TRP A 5 -6.59 6.30 6.27
C TRP A 5 -5.06 6.30 6.22
N ASN A 6 -4.47 5.11 6.20
CA ASN A 6 -3.02 4.97 6.06
C ASN A 6 -2.50 5.58 4.74
N TYR A 7 -3.18 5.36 3.61
CA TYR A 7 -2.80 6.00 2.33
C TYR A 7 -2.93 7.52 2.37
N ILE A 8 -3.92 8.06 3.07
CA ILE A 8 -4.04 9.52 3.25
C ILE A 8 -2.84 10.06 4.04
N ILE A 9 -2.46 9.41 5.13
CA ILE A 9 -1.30 9.81 5.94
C ILE A 9 -0.01 9.71 5.12
N MET A 10 0.18 8.64 4.36
CA MET A 10 1.33 8.49 3.46
C MET A 10 1.43 9.63 2.45
N ARG A 11 0.32 10.01 1.84
CA ARG A 11 0.28 11.14 0.90
C ARG A 11 0.67 12.46 1.56
N LEU A 12 0.15 12.72 2.77
CA LEU A 12 0.49 13.91 3.54
C LEU A 12 1.98 13.91 3.93
N ALA A 13 2.51 12.75 4.35
CA ALA A 13 3.92 12.60 4.68
C ALA A 13 4.84 12.87 3.47
N VAL A 14 4.49 12.38 2.27
CA VAL A 14 5.26 12.71 1.04
C VAL A 14 5.18 14.20 0.73
N GLY A 15 4.03 14.83 0.90
CA GLY A 15 3.88 16.28 0.75
C GLY A 15 4.77 17.06 1.72
N ALA A 16 4.85 16.63 2.98
CA ALA A 16 5.74 17.21 3.97
C ALA A 16 7.22 17.00 3.61
N VAL A 17 7.61 15.83 3.11
CA VAL A 17 8.97 15.57 2.62
C VAL A 17 9.34 16.56 1.52
N ILE A 18 8.47 16.80 0.53
CA ILE A 18 8.70 17.78 -0.53
C ILE A 18 8.80 19.18 0.03
N TYR A 19 7.97 19.51 1.03
CA TYR A 19 7.96 20.86 1.64
C TYR A 19 9.28 21.17 2.35
N PHE A 20 9.87 20.21 3.05
CA PHE A 20 11.14 20.39 3.78
C PHE A 20 12.37 20.13 2.93
N LEU A 21 12.22 19.67 1.69
CA LEU A 21 13.33 19.49 0.76
C LEU A 21 13.87 20.86 0.31
N PRO A 22 15.21 21.08 0.29
CA PRO A 22 15.78 22.33 -0.20
C PRO A 22 15.41 22.57 -1.67
N SER A 23 15.03 23.80 -2.00
CA SER A 23 14.67 24.27 -3.34
C SER A 23 15.45 25.53 -3.64
N GLU A 24 15.49 25.96 -4.91
CA GLU A 24 16.13 27.22 -5.32
C GLU A 24 15.61 28.45 -4.57
N THR A 25 14.36 28.40 -4.10
CA THR A 25 13.66 29.50 -3.41
C THR A 25 13.57 29.33 -1.91
N ARG A 26 14.04 28.21 -1.35
CA ARG A 26 13.86 27.89 0.07
C ARG A 26 15.02 27.09 0.63
N GLU A 27 15.56 27.54 1.75
CA GLU A 27 16.45 26.73 2.56
C GLU A 27 15.65 25.59 3.19
N GLY A 28 15.98 24.33 2.87
CA GLY A 28 15.33 23.16 3.43
C GLY A 28 15.66 22.98 4.91
N SER A 29 14.81 22.27 5.63
CA SER A 29 15.09 21.85 7.01
C SER A 29 15.42 20.36 7.03
N PHE A 30 16.66 20.01 7.31
CA PHE A 30 17.09 18.60 7.43
C PHE A 30 16.29 17.85 8.49
N ILE A 31 16.03 18.47 9.64
CA ILE A 31 15.27 17.86 10.74
C ILE A 31 13.81 17.61 10.30
N GLY A 32 13.18 18.62 9.66
CA GLY A 32 11.80 18.47 9.13
C GLY A 32 11.70 17.38 8.05
N TYR A 33 12.66 17.34 7.15
CA TYR A 33 12.79 16.28 6.15
C TYR A 33 12.92 14.90 6.78
N LEU A 34 13.84 14.75 7.76
CA LEU A 34 14.08 13.48 8.44
C LEU A 34 12.83 12.96 9.17
N ILE A 35 12.15 13.82 9.92
CA ILE A 35 10.93 13.46 10.65
C ILE A 35 9.82 13.02 9.65
N SER A 36 9.61 13.80 8.61
CA SER A 36 8.61 13.48 7.58
C SER A 36 8.89 12.14 6.87
N PHE A 37 10.18 11.89 6.61
CA PHE A 37 10.63 10.64 6.00
C PHE A 37 10.45 9.44 6.95
N MET A 38 10.72 9.61 8.24
CA MET A 38 10.48 8.57 9.26
C MET A 38 8.99 8.23 9.37
N VAL A 39 8.11 9.26 9.38
CA VAL A 39 6.65 9.04 9.36
C VAL A 39 6.24 8.28 8.11
N LEU A 40 6.78 8.64 6.94
CA LEU A 40 6.51 7.93 5.69
C LEU A 40 6.95 6.46 5.78
N PHE A 41 8.13 6.19 6.34
CA PHE A 41 8.64 4.82 6.52
C PHE A 41 7.74 3.97 7.42
N ILE A 42 7.34 4.51 8.58
CA ILE A 42 6.47 3.83 9.53
C ILE A 42 5.11 3.53 8.90
N THR A 43 4.49 4.52 8.24
CA THR A 43 3.19 4.34 7.60
C THR A 43 3.24 3.39 6.41
N THR A 44 4.36 3.36 5.67
CA THR A 44 4.58 2.37 4.60
C THR A 44 4.66 0.96 5.16
N GLY A 45 5.37 0.75 6.26
CA GLY A 45 5.44 -0.55 6.94
C GLY A 45 4.08 -1.02 7.44
N ILE A 46 3.31 -0.14 8.06
CA ILE A 46 1.94 -0.43 8.52
C ILE A 46 1.02 -0.75 7.33
N GLY A 47 1.12 0.04 6.25
CA GLY A 47 0.33 -0.16 5.03
C GLY A 47 0.60 -1.52 4.38
N ASN A 48 1.87 -1.89 4.27
CA ASN A 48 2.30 -3.17 3.73
C ASN A 48 1.75 -4.33 4.58
N GLY A 49 1.92 -4.27 5.91
CA GLY A 49 1.41 -5.27 6.83
C GLY A 49 -0.12 -5.41 6.78
N SER A 50 -0.86 -4.30 6.68
CA SER A 50 -2.32 -4.33 6.57
C SER A 50 -2.79 -4.97 5.27
N THR A 51 -2.13 -4.67 4.16
CA THR A 51 -2.46 -5.23 2.84
C THR A 51 -2.27 -6.74 2.81
N PHE A 52 -1.13 -7.24 3.33
CA PHE A 52 -0.88 -8.68 3.38
C PHE A 52 -1.86 -9.43 4.29
N ARG A 53 -2.33 -8.81 5.37
CA ARG A 53 -3.37 -9.41 6.24
C ARG A 53 -4.74 -9.46 5.59
N MET A 54 -5.05 -8.58 4.64
CA MET A 54 -6.34 -8.60 3.93
C MET A 54 -6.45 -9.80 2.98
N ILE A 55 -5.38 -10.25 2.37
CA ILE A 55 -5.41 -11.34 1.38
C ILE A 55 -6.06 -12.62 1.93
N PRO A 56 -5.63 -13.20 3.07
CA PRO A 56 -6.26 -14.40 3.62
C PRO A 56 -7.72 -14.19 3.99
N ILE A 57 -8.09 -12.99 4.46
CA ILE A 57 -9.48 -12.67 4.85
C ILE A 57 -10.39 -12.66 3.61
N ILE A 58 -9.93 -12.05 2.51
CA ILE A 58 -10.67 -12.03 1.25
C ILE A 58 -10.84 -13.44 0.71
N PHE A 59 -9.76 -14.24 0.65
CA PHE A 59 -9.85 -15.64 0.19
C PHE A 59 -10.79 -16.48 1.04
N LYS A 60 -10.73 -16.33 2.37
CA LYS A 60 -11.68 -16.97 3.28
C LYS A 60 -13.14 -16.64 2.90
N THR A 61 -13.44 -15.34 2.77
CA THR A 61 -14.80 -14.90 2.43
C THR A 61 -15.26 -15.39 1.07
N VAL A 62 -14.38 -15.38 0.07
CA VAL A 62 -14.71 -15.84 -1.30
C VAL A 62 -14.96 -17.34 -1.33
N LEU A 63 -14.05 -18.15 -0.77
CA LEU A 63 -14.15 -19.60 -0.78
C LEU A 63 -15.32 -20.12 0.08
N GLU A 64 -15.61 -19.49 1.22
CA GLU A 64 -16.79 -19.80 2.03
C GLU A 64 -18.11 -19.51 1.28
N ARG A 65 -18.14 -18.44 0.47
CA ARG A 65 -19.30 -18.13 -0.40
C ARG A 65 -19.45 -19.13 -1.55
N GLN A 66 -18.35 -19.60 -2.12
CA GLN A 66 -18.36 -20.58 -3.21
C GLN A 66 -18.72 -21.99 -2.74
N HIS A 67 -18.35 -22.33 -1.52
CA HIS A 67 -18.56 -23.66 -0.93
C HIS A 67 -19.32 -23.62 0.40
N PRO A 68 -20.58 -23.17 0.43
CA PRO A 68 -21.34 -23.02 1.68
C PRO A 68 -21.47 -24.30 2.49
N ASN A 69 -21.48 -25.46 1.81
CA ASN A 69 -21.58 -26.78 2.44
C ASN A 69 -20.26 -27.27 3.08
N ARG A 70 -19.15 -26.58 2.89
CA ARG A 70 -17.83 -26.95 3.41
C ARG A 70 -17.33 -25.97 4.46
N VAL A 71 -18.11 -24.97 4.85
CA VAL A 71 -17.73 -23.98 5.84
C VAL A 71 -17.37 -24.66 7.16
N GLY A 72 -16.17 -24.33 7.69
CA GLY A 72 -15.66 -24.94 8.93
C GLY A 72 -14.98 -26.28 8.77
N THR A 73 -14.78 -26.79 7.55
CA THR A 73 -14.09 -28.07 7.31
C THR A 73 -12.58 -27.89 7.12
N GLU A 74 -11.78 -28.84 7.59
CA GLU A 74 -10.32 -28.85 7.43
C GLU A 74 -9.86 -28.72 5.95
N PRO A 75 -10.47 -29.44 4.97
CA PRO A 75 -10.06 -29.30 3.58
C PRO A 75 -10.25 -27.89 3.04
N LEU A 76 -11.32 -27.17 3.46
CA LEU A 76 -11.55 -25.77 3.02
C LEU A 76 -10.49 -24.83 3.65
N PHE A 77 -10.12 -25.03 4.92
CA PHE A 77 -9.06 -24.24 5.55
C PHE A 77 -7.70 -24.46 4.90
N ALA A 78 -7.38 -25.68 4.49
CA ALA A 78 -6.16 -26.00 3.76
C ALA A 78 -6.12 -25.31 2.39
N GLU A 79 -7.24 -25.29 1.68
CA GLU A 79 -7.42 -24.62 0.38
C GLU A 79 -7.26 -23.10 0.53
N ILE A 80 -7.93 -22.47 1.49
CA ILE A 80 -7.80 -21.03 1.80
C ILE A 80 -6.34 -20.67 2.08
N ARG A 81 -5.64 -21.47 2.88
CA ARG A 81 -4.24 -21.26 3.22
C ARG A 81 -3.33 -21.36 2.01
N LYS A 82 -3.54 -22.36 1.15
CA LYS A 82 -2.76 -22.59 -0.06
C LYS A 82 -2.93 -21.46 -1.06
N GLU A 83 -4.17 -21.09 -1.37
CA GLU A 83 -4.49 -20.02 -2.32
C GLU A 83 -3.98 -18.65 -1.82
N SER A 84 -4.22 -18.35 -0.55
CA SER A 84 -3.71 -17.11 0.08
C SER A 84 -2.20 -17.03 0.05
N ALA A 85 -1.49 -18.14 0.35
CA ALA A 85 -0.03 -18.18 0.32
C ALA A 85 0.52 -17.98 -1.09
N ALA A 86 -0.11 -18.57 -2.11
CA ALA A 86 0.28 -18.39 -3.50
C ALA A 86 0.16 -16.92 -3.95
N VAL A 87 -0.96 -16.25 -3.61
CA VAL A 87 -1.19 -14.85 -3.96
C VAL A 87 -0.25 -13.92 -3.17
N VAL A 88 -0.02 -14.19 -1.88
CA VAL A 88 0.97 -13.42 -1.08
C VAL A 88 2.37 -13.57 -1.68
N GLY A 89 2.78 -14.77 -2.08
CA GLY A 89 4.06 -15.01 -2.74
C GLY A 89 4.18 -14.24 -4.06
N PHE A 90 3.16 -14.30 -4.91
CA PHE A 90 3.13 -13.61 -6.19
C PHE A 90 3.17 -12.08 -6.04
N THR A 91 2.33 -11.52 -5.15
CA THR A 91 2.33 -10.08 -4.88
C THR A 91 3.64 -9.60 -4.27
N SER A 92 4.28 -10.41 -3.41
CA SER A 92 5.59 -10.09 -2.85
C SER A 92 6.68 -10.06 -3.93
N ALA A 93 6.64 -10.99 -4.90
CA ALA A 93 7.55 -10.99 -6.03
C ALA A 93 7.39 -9.73 -6.89
N ILE A 94 6.15 -9.31 -7.19
CA ILE A 94 5.89 -8.06 -7.91
C ILE A 94 6.39 -6.85 -7.10
N ALA A 95 6.15 -6.82 -5.79
CA ALA A 95 6.60 -5.74 -4.91
C ALA A 95 8.13 -5.61 -4.87
N ALA A 96 8.87 -6.71 -5.01
CA ALA A 96 10.33 -6.70 -5.09
C ALA A 96 10.85 -5.91 -6.31
N TYR A 97 10.14 -5.93 -7.43
CA TYR A 97 10.47 -5.08 -8.58
C TYR A 97 10.31 -3.59 -8.26
N GLY A 98 9.32 -3.22 -7.44
CA GLY A 98 9.17 -1.84 -6.95
C GLY A 98 10.39 -1.34 -6.19
N ALA A 99 11.01 -2.19 -5.37
CA ALA A 99 12.25 -1.88 -4.66
C ALA A 99 13.44 -1.58 -5.60
N PHE A 100 13.43 -2.13 -6.80
CA PHE A 100 14.43 -1.83 -7.84
C PHE A 100 14.09 -0.54 -8.60
N PHE A 101 12.83 -0.34 -8.98
CA PHE A 101 12.43 0.79 -9.80
C PHE A 101 12.46 2.11 -9.06
N ILE A 102 12.08 2.15 -7.77
CA ILE A 102 12.03 3.38 -6.98
C ILE A 102 13.40 4.06 -6.87
N PRO A 103 14.49 3.38 -6.45
CA PRO A 103 15.82 3.99 -6.44
C PRO A 103 16.29 4.46 -7.82
N LYS A 104 15.95 3.70 -8.89
CA LYS A 104 16.28 4.08 -10.26
C LYS A 104 15.56 5.37 -10.70
N MET A 105 14.34 5.60 -10.24
CA MET A 105 13.61 6.85 -10.53
C MET A 105 14.32 8.07 -9.93
N PHE A 106 14.90 7.97 -8.73
CA PHE A 106 15.68 9.05 -8.12
C PHE A 106 16.94 9.41 -8.91
N GLY A 107 17.57 8.44 -9.55
CA GLY A 107 18.74 8.62 -10.42
C GLY A 107 18.41 8.95 -11.89
N SER A 108 17.14 8.99 -12.26
CA SER A 108 16.68 9.31 -13.62
C SER A 108 16.54 10.83 -13.83
N GLY A 109 16.23 11.22 -15.05
CA GLY A 109 15.95 12.63 -15.40
C GLY A 109 14.76 13.27 -14.67
N LEU A 110 13.96 12.48 -13.92
CA LEU A 110 12.90 13.00 -13.07
C LEU A 110 13.44 13.71 -11.81
N GLY A 111 14.63 13.33 -11.35
CA GLY A 111 15.20 13.86 -10.12
C GLY A 111 14.40 13.52 -8.87
N VAL A 112 14.81 14.08 -7.73
CA VAL A 112 14.19 13.82 -6.43
C VAL A 112 12.76 14.33 -6.36
N TYR A 113 12.52 15.57 -6.81
CA TYR A 113 11.19 16.17 -6.80
C TYR A 113 10.19 15.42 -7.69
N GLY A 114 10.59 15.10 -8.92
CA GLY A 114 9.73 14.36 -9.85
C GLY A 114 9.36 12.98 -9.31
N THR A 115 10.28 12.31 -8.63
CA THR A 115 10.02 11.01 -8.01
C THR A 115 8.99 11.12 -6.88
N PHE A 116 9.09 12.11 -6.00
CA PHE A 116 8.09 12.31 -4.94
C PHE A 116 6.72 12.71 -5.49
N ILE A 117 6.66 13.52 -6.57
CA ILE A 117 5.41 13.83 -7.25
C ILE A 117 4.77 12.56 -7.83
N ALA A 118 5.56 11.70 -8.48
CA ALA A 118 5.08 10.41 -8.99
C ALA A 118 4.52 9.52 -7.87
N LEU A 119 5.15 9.49 -6.69
CA LEU A 119 4.64 8.78 -5.52
C LEU A 119 3.31 9.35 -5.01
N ILE A 120 3.13 10.68 -5.02
CA ILE A 120 1.84 11.30 -4.65
C ILE A 120 0.73 10.85 -5.61
N VAL A 121 1.00 10.85 -6.92
CA VAL A 121 0.04 10.38 -7.93
C VAL A 121 -0.28 8.90 -7.70
N TYR A 122 0.73 8.08 -7.45
CA TYR A 122 0.55 6.66 -7.15
C TYR A 122 -0.34 6.45 -5.92
N TYR A 123 -0.11 7.17 -4.83
CA TYR A 123 -0.95 7.08 -3.63
C TYR A 123 -2.38 7.57 -3.87
N LEU A 124 -2.59 8.57 -4.74
CA LEU A 124 -3.93 8.97 -5.17
C LEU A 124 -4.67 7.83 -5.84
N VAL A 125 -4.01 7.16 -6.79
CA VAL A 125 -4.58 5.98 -7.47
C VAL A 125 -4.93 4.90 -6.45
N CYS A 126 -4.02 4.61 -5.50
CA CYS A 126 -4.28 3.64 -4.42
C CYS A 126 -5.49 4.02 -3.55
N ILE A 127 -5.64 5.31 -3.21
CA ILE A 127 -6.79 5.82 -2.44
C ILE A 127 -8.09 5.60 -3.21
N VAL A 128 -8.12 5.98 -4.50
CA VAL A 128 -9.31 5.83 -5.36
C VAL A 128 -9.69 4.37 -5.51
N LEU A 129 -8.72 3.48 -5.81
CA LEU A 129 -8.96 2.05 -5.93
C LEU A 129 -9.45 1.43 -4.61
N THR A 130 -8.81 1.77 -3.49
CA THR A 130 -9.21 1.27 -2.17
C THR A 130 -10.62 1.74 -1.79
N TRP A 131 -10.94 2.99 -2.09
CA TRP A 131 -12.28 3.50 -1.86
C TRP A 131 -13.31 2.79 -2.73
N TRP A 132 -13.03 2.63 -4.01
CA TRP A 132 -13.94 2.03 -4.97
C TRP A 132 -14.26 0.58 -4.67
N TYR A 133 -13.25 -0.24 -4.38
CA TYR A 133 -13.39 -1.69 -4.21
C TYR A 133 -13.71 -2.12 -2.78
N TYR A 134 -13.24 -1.38 -1.75
CA TYR A 134 -13.28 -1.86 -0.36
C TYR A 134 -13.99 -0.93 0.61
N SER A 135 -14.09 0.37 0.35
CA SER A 135 -14.60 1.35 1.33
C SER A 135 -15.99 1.87 1.03
N ARG A 136 -16.49 1.68 -0.17
CA ARG A 136 -17.83 2.09 -0.59
C ARG A 136 -18.90 1.22 0.08
N GLY A 137 -20.05 1.79 0.48
CA GLY A 137 -21.11 1.08 1.21
C GLY A 137 -21.71 -0.14 0.50
N ASN A 138 -21.57 -0.22 -0.83
CA ASN A 138 -21.92 -1.39 -1.66
C ASN A 138 -20.67 -2.04 -2.25
N ALA A 139 -19.56 -2.06 -1.55
CA ALA A 139 -18.34 -2.69 -2.03
C ALA A 139 -18.55 -4.22 -2.13
N GLU A 140 -18.02 -4.79 -3.19
CA GLU A 140 -18.08 -6.23 -3.44
C GLU A 140 -17.40 -7.06 -2.34
N TYR A 141 -16.36 -6.47 -1.73
CA TYR A 141 -15.55 -7.05 -0.64
C TYR A 141 -15.36 -6.03 0.49
N PRO A 142 -16.40 -5.75 1.32
CA PRO A 142 -16.26 -4.81 2.43
C PRO A 142 -15.28 -5.36 3.48
N CYS A 143 -14.23 -4.61 3.78
CA CYS A 143 -13.21 -4.89 4.83
C CYS A 143 -13.22 -3.81 5.91
#